data_9cc94ec2d515e47c088ecd9f989d0dd8
#
_entry.id   9cc94ec2d515e47c088ecd9f989d0dd8
#
_cell.length_a   1.000
_cell.length_b   1.000
_cell.length_c   1.000
_cell.angle_alpha   90.00
_cell.angle_beta   90.00
_cell.angle_gamma   90.00
#
_symmetry.space_group_name_H-M   'P 1'
#
loop_
_entity.id
_entity.type
_entity.pdbx_description
1 polymer ?
#
loop_
_entity_poly.entity_id
_entity_poly.type
_entity_poly.pdbx_seq_one_letter_code
_entity_poly.pdbx_strand_id
1 'polypeptide(L)'
;MFIDIIKVFILSLVEGLTEFIPVSSTGHMIIVDQFLQLSKNEEFANAFKIIIQLGAILSVVVYYWKRIFPFAKGLSQSQRMDIVQMWIKIVIAVLPAVVLGLLFDDVIDKVLFNSVVVAITLIIYGVILIWLESGEKKEGKITSITQMPIKTAIGVGLFQCLAMIPGTSRSAATIIGGVLLGLNRILATEFSFFLAIPTMLGATLLKLVKLGTALSGYEWFLIALGFVLSFIFAYAVIKVFMSYI
;
A
#
# COMPACT_ATOMS: atom_id res chain seq x y z
N MET A 1 21.17 -14.22 -14.73
CA MET A 1 20.35 -15.14 -13.91
C MET A 1 20.66 -15.03 -12.41
N PHE A 2 21.84 -15.40 -11.92
CA PHE A 2 22.13 -15.33 -10.46
C PHE A 2 22.07 -13.89 -9.92
N ILE A 3 22.66 -12.93 -10.61
CA ILE A 3 22.63 -11.50 -10.24
C ILE A 3 21.19 -10.97 -10.20
N ASP A 4 20.33 -11.36 -11.14
CA ASP A 4 18.94 -10.89 -11.19
C ASP A 4 18.13 -11.42 -9.99
N ILE A 5 18.39 -12.67 -9.57
CA ILE A 5 17.80 -13.24 -8.37
C ILE A 5 18.20 -12.45 -7.11
N ILE A 6 19.48 -12.04 -7.01
CA ILE A 6 19.92 -11.17 -5.90
C ILE A 6 19.23 -9.82 -5.93
N LYS A 7 19.10 -9.19 -7.11
CA LYS A 7 18.37 -7.92 -7.26
C LYS A 7 16.91 -8.06 -6.84
N VAL A 8 16.25 -9.13 -7.31
CA VAL A 8 14.86 -9.45 -6.90
C VAL A 8 14.76 -9.62 -5.41
N PHE A 9 15.67 -10.36 -4.77
CA PHE A 9 15.69 -10.56 -3.34
C PHE A 9 15.80 -9.22 -2.58
N ILE A 10 16.73 -8.35 -2.98
CA ILE A 10 16.95 -7.04 -2.33
C ILE A 10 15.71 -6.15 -2.50
N LEU A 11 15.16 -6.03 -3.72
CA LEU A 11 13.98 -5.21 -3.97
C LEU A 11 12.75 -5.74 -3.23
N SER A 12 12.57 -7.05 -3.16
CA SER A 12 11.48 -7.66 -2.40
C SER A 12 11.63 -7.46 -0.89
N LEU A 13 12.85 -7.47 -0.37
CA LEU A 13 13.14 -7.14 1.02
C LEU A 13 12.80 -5.67 1.31
N VAL A 14 13.22 -4.75 0.45
CA VAL A 14 12.89 -3.32 0.56
C VAL A 14 11.38 -3.12 0.55
N GLU A 15 10.67 -3.75 -0.39
CA GLU A 15 9.21 -3.70 -0.49
C GLU A 15 8.55 -4.20 0.79
N GLY A 16 8.89 -5.43 1.21
CA GLY A 16 8.29 -6.05 2.40
C GLY A 16 8.55 -5.28 3.70
N LEU A 17 9.72 -4.64 3.82
CA LEU A 17 10.06 -3.83 4.99
C LEU A 17 9.33 -2.48 5.01
N THR A 18 9.11 -1.86 3.86
CA THR A 18 8.68 -0.45 3.79
C THR A 18 7.22 -0.24 3.41
N GLU A 19 6.49 -1.27 2.94
CA GLU A 19 5.10 -1.11 2.50
C GLU A 19 4.15 -0.72 3.64
N PHE A 20 4.31 -1.32 4.82
CA PHE A 20 3.44 -1.07 5.97
C PHE A 20 3.91 0.06 6.86
N ILE A 21 5.21 0.31 6.87
CA ILE A 21 5.79 1.45 7.57
C ILE A 21 5.54 2.71 6.71
N PRO A 22 5.15 3.85 7.31
CA PRO A 22 4.75 5.03 6.54
C PRO A 22 5.94 5.79 5.94
N VAL A 23 6.82 5.10 5.20
CA VAL A 23 8.09 5.64 4.66
C VAL A 23 8.22 5.56 3.12
N SER A 24 7.16 5.16 2.41
CA SER A 24 7.11 4.99 0.95
C SER A 24 7.97 3.85 0.39
N SER A 25 7.39 2.67 0.23
CA SER A 25 8.04 1.53 -0.42
C SER A 25 8.46 1.84 -1.85
N THR A 26 7.58 2.47 -2.64
CA THR A 26 7.87 2.89 -4.02
C THR A 26 9.06 3.84 -4.07
N GLY A 27 9.15 4.82 -3.17
CA GLY A 27 10.29 5.73 -3.08
C GLY A 27 11.60 5.00 -2.82
N HIS A 28 11.60 4.08 -1.85
CA HIS A 28 12.77 3.26 -1.53
C HIS A 28 13.18 2.34 -2.69
N MET A 29 12.21 1.68 -3.33
CA MET A 29 12.49 0.85 -4.50
C MET A 29 13.09 1.64 -5.66
N ILE A 30 12.59 2.86 -5.93
CA ILE A 30 13.14 3.71 -7.00
C ILE A 30 14.60 4.08 -6.67
N ILE A 31 14.90 4.47 -5.43
CA ILE A 31 16.26 4.81 -5.01
C ILE A 31 17.19 3.60 -5.11
N VAL A 32 16.77 2.45 -4.59
CA VAL A 32 17.58 1.23 -4.61
C VAL A 32 17.80 0.74 -6.06
N ASP A 33 16.77 0.83 -6.90
CA ASP A 33 16.86 0.40 -8.30
C ASP A 33 17.81 1.26 -9.15
N GLN A 34 18.06 2.53 -8.76
CA GLN A 34 19.09 3.35 -9.40
C GLN A 34 20.50 2.73 -9.28
N PHE A 35 20.79 2.04 -8.18
CA PHE A 35 22.06 1.37 -7.95
C PHE A 35 22.07 -0.08 -8.48
N LEU A 36 20.95 -0.78 -8.36
CA LEU A 36 20.83 -2.19 -8.74
C LEU A 36 20.55 -2.36 -10.23
N GLN A 37 19.76 -1.47 -10.83
CA GLN A 37 19.25 -1.56 -12.21
C GLN A 37 18.69 -2.95 -12.51
N LEU A 38 17.49 -3.25 -11.98
CA LEU A 38 16.86 -4.57 -12.09
C LEU A 38 16.88 -5.06 -13.54
N SER A 39 16.46 -4.21 -14.46
CA SER A 39 16.46 -4.51 -15.90
C SER A 39 16.54 -3.23 -16.72
N LYS A 40 17.03 -3.37 -17.97
CA LYS A 40 16.93 -2.33 -19.01
C LYS A 40 15.53 -2.28 -19.65
N ASN A 41 14.71 -3.32 -19.46
CA ASN A 41 13.33 -3.34 -19.88
C ASN A 41 12.48 -2.57 -18.83
N GLU A 42 12.14 -1.33 -19.14
CA GLU A 42 11.37 -0.46 -18.25
C GLU A 42 9.95 -1.00 -17.98
N GLU A 43 9.33 -1.65 -18.97
CA GLU A 43 8.01 -2.26 -18.79
C GLU A 43 8.03 -3.37 -17.73
N PHE A 44 9.06 -4.24 -17.81
CA PHE A 44 9.28 -5.27 -16.79
C PHE A 44 9.60 -4.66 -15.42
N ALA A 45 10.52 -3.70 -15.34
CA ALA A 45 10.91 -3.09 -14.07
C ALA A 45 9.72 -2.41 -13.37
N ASN A 46 8.85 -1.73 -14.13
CA ASN A 46 7.64 -1.09 -13.61
C ASN A 46 6.58 -2.12 -13.21
N ALA A 47 6.36 -3.16 -14.03
CA ALA A 47 5.44 -4.24 -13.70
C ALA A 47 5.88 -4.99 -12.44
N PHE A 48 7.18 -5.29 -12.33
CA PHE A 48 7.76 -5.93 -11.16
C PHE A 48 7.44 -5.15 -9.89
N LYS A 49 7.74 -3.85 -9.85
CA LYS A 49 7.50 -2.99 -8.68
C LYS A 49 6.03 -2.97 -8.25
N ILE A 50 5.09 -2.94 -9.20
CA ILE A 50 3.65 -2.90 -8.90
C ILE A 50 3.14 -4.27 -8.43
N ILE A 51 3.57 -5.36 -9.07
CA ILE A 51 3.05 -6.69 -8.76
C ILE A 51 3.59 -7.20 -7.42
N ILE A 52 4.84 -6.90 -7.06
CA ILE A 52 5.37 -7.32 -5.76
C ILE A 52 4.71 -6.61 -4.59
N GLN A 53 4.18 -5.39 -4.77
CA GLN A 53 3.36 -4.70 -3.77
C GLN A 53 2.11 -5.52 -3.43
N LEU A 54 1.43 -6.10 -4.43
CA LEU A 54 0.31 -6.99 -4.16
C LEU A 54 0.74 -8.22 -3.36
N GLY A 55 1.95 -8.74 -3.59
CA GLY A 55 2.54 -9.80 -2.77
C GLY A 55 2.63 -9.38 -1.30
N ALA A 56 3.17 -8.19 -1.04
CA ALA A 56 3.25 -7.64 0.31
C ALA A 56 1.85 -7.48 0.94
N ILE A 57 0.87 -6.95 0.19
CA ILE A 57 -0.51 -6.75 0.68
C ILE A 57 -1.24 -8.05 0.98
N LEU A 58 -0.94 -9.15 0.31
CA LEU A 58 -1.51 -10.46 0.66
C LEU A 58 -1.14 -10.91 2.08
N SER A 59 -0.06 -10.40 2.65
CA SER A 59 0.30 -10.65 4.06
C SER A 59 -0.75 -10.09 5.02
N VAL A 60 -1.37 -8.95 4.70
CA VAL A 60 -2.52 -8.39 5.45
C VAL A 60 -3.71 -9.34 5.39
N VAL A 61 -4.00 -9.88 4.20
CA VAL A 61 -5.12 -10.82 4.02
C VAL A 61 -4.93 -12.05 4.90
N VAL A 62 -3.73 -12.60 4.94
CA VAL A 62 -3.41 -13.78 5.76
C VAL A 62 -3.41 -13.43 7.26
N TYR A 63 -2.78 -12.32 7.65
CA TYR A 63 -2.67 -11.89 9.04
C TYR A 63 -4.04 -11.57 9.66
N TYR A 64 -4.89 -10.87 8.91
CA TYR A 64 -6.21 -10.43 9.36
C TYR A 64 -7.36 -11.30 8.84
N TRP A 65 -7.11 -12.54 8.38
CA TRP A 65 -8.10 -13.40 7.73
C TRP A 65 -9.48 -13.41 8.43
N LYS A 66 -9.51 -13.64 9.75
CA LYS A 66 -10.76 -13.68 10.53
C LYS A 66 -11.45 -12.31 10.65
N ARG A 67 -10.74 -11.22 10.47
CA ARG A 67 -11.27 -9.86 10.57
C ARG A 67 -11.74 -9.29 9.23
N ILE A 68 -11.35 -9.90 8.12
CA ILE A 68 -11.69 -9.42 6.77
C ILE A 68 -12.59 -10.36 5.99
N PHE A 69 -12.64 -11.64 6.36
CA PHE A 69 -13.42 -12.65 5.63
C PHE A 69 -14.73 -12.97 6.37
N PRO A 70 -15.90 -12.52 5.87
CA PRO A 70 -17.17 -12.62 6.60
C PRO A 70 -17.68 -14.06 6.79
N PHE A 71 -17.11 -15.00 6.03
CA PHE A 71 -17.47 -16.44 6.11
C PHE A 71 -16.44 -17.27 6.88
N ALA A 72 -15.52 -16.63 7.61
CA ALA A 72 -14.56 -17.36 8.45
C ALA A 72 -15.28 -18.18 9.54
N LYS A 73 -14.73 -19.36 9.84
CA LYS A 73 -15.31 -20.26 10.86
C LYS A 73 -15.30 -19.62 12.24
N GLY A 74 -16.41 -19.79 12.98
CA GLY A 74 -16.51 -19.33 14.37
C GLY A 74 -16.99 -17.88 14.55
N LEU A 75 -17.37 -17.17 13.46
CA LEU A 75 -17.93 -15.83 13.56
C LEU A 75 -19.43 -15.86 13.86
N SER A 76 -19.87 -15.01 14.81
CA SER A 76 -21.28 -14.70 15.03
C SER A 76 -21.88 -13.91 13.87
N GLN A 77 -23.22 -13.86 13.77
CA GLN A 77 -23.91 -13.07 12.74
C GLN A 77 -23.59 -11.56 12.85
N SER A 78 -23.47 -11.04 14.07
CA SER A 78 -23.08 -9.65 14.30
C SER A 78 -21.68 -9.37 13.74
N GLN A 79 -20.69 -10.22 14.06
CA GLN A 79 -19.32 -10.07 13.55
C GLN A 79 -19.23 -10.14 12.02
N ARG A 80 -20.05 -10.98 11.39
CA ARG A 80 -20.15 -11.04 9.92
C ARG A 80 -20.66 -9.72 9.35
N MET A 81 -21.69 -9.15 9.98
CA MET A 81 -22.26 -7.87 9.55
C MET A 81 -21.25 -6.72 9.73
N ASP A 82 -20.48 -6.72 10.82
CA ASP A 82 -19.41 -5.74 11.05
C ASP A 82 -18.34 -5.79 9.94
N ILE A 83 -17.96 -7.01 9.50
CA ILE A 83 -17.03 -7.18 8.39
C ILE A 83 -17.62 -6.66 7.06
N VAL A 84 -18.90 -6.93 6.81
CA VAL A 84 -19.58 -6.42 5.60
C VAL A 84 -19.62 -4.88 5.61
N GLN A 85 -19.99 -4.27 6.75
CA GLN A 85 -19.97 -2.82 6.91
C GLN A 85 -18.56 -2.23 6.71
N MET A 86 -17.54 -2.90 7.21
CA MET A 86 -16.15 -2.54 6.96
C MET A 86 -15.84 -2.49 5.45
N TRP A 87 -16.19 -3.56 4.72
CA TRP A 87 -15.94 -3.61 3.28
C TRP A 87 -16.70 -2.55 2.49
N ILE A 88 -17.92 -2.23 2.89
CA ILE A 88 -18.69 -1.11 2.28
C ILE A 88 -17.92 0.21 2.44
N LYS A 89 -17.40 0.50 3.64
CA LYS A 89 -16.61 1.71 3.90
C LYS A 89 -15.29 1.72 3.11
N ILE A 90 -14.63 0.57 2.98
CA ILE A 90 -13.40 0.41 2.18
C ILE A 90 -13.69 0.68 0.71
N VAL A 91 -14.74 0.08 0.14
CA VAL A 91 -15.13 0.30 -1.26
C VAL A 91 -15.42 1.79 -1.51
N ILE A 92 -16.17 2.43 -0.61
CA ILE A 92 -16.44 3.88 -0.72
C ILE A 92 -15.14 4.70 -0.64
N ALA A 93 -14.20 4.34 0.24
CA ALA A 93 -12.93 5.02 0.39
C ALA A 93 -11.98 4.83 -0.82
N VAL A 94 -12.13 3.74 -1.58
CA VAL A 94 -11.33 3.52 -2.81
C VAL A 94 -11.79 4.41 -3.96
N LEU A 95 -13.09 4.75 -4.03
CA LEU A 95 -13.68 5.43 -5.19
C LEU A 95 -12.95 6.72 -5.62
N PRO A 96 -12.56 7.64 -4.71
CA PRO A 96 -11.82 8.84 -5.11
C PRO A 96 -10.53 8.52 -5.88
N ALA A 97 -9.75 7.54 -5.38
CA ALA A 97 -8.50 7.14 -6.03
C ALA A 97 -8.73 6.44 -7.37
N VAL A 98 -9.78 5.63 -7.50
CA VAL A 98 -10.16 5.00 -8.78
C VAL A 98 -10.52 6.08 -9.81
N VAL A 99 -11.36 7.06 -9.44
CA VAL A 99 -11.78 8.14 -10.35
C VAL A 99 -10.56 8.95 -10.80
N LEU A 100 -9.74 9.40 -9.87
CA LEU A 100 -8.56 10.20 -10.21
C LEU A 100 -7.51 9.40 -10.97
N GLY A 101 -7.30 8.12 -10.62
CA GLY A 101 -6.38 7.23 -11.33
C GLY A 101 -6.80 7.04 -12.78
N LEU A 102 -8.06 6.72 -13.04
CA LEU A 102 -8.55 6.54 -14.42
C LEU A 102 -8.48 7.82 -15.26
N LEU A 103 -8.61 8.99 -14.64
CA LEU A 103 -8.59 10.28 -15.34
C LEU A 103 -7.18 10.82 -15.56
N PHE A 104 -6.24 10.57 -14.64
CA PHE A 104 -4.95 11.26 -14.60
C PHE A 104 -3.72 10.35 -14.61
N ASP A 105 -3.87 9.02 -14.70
CA ASP A 105 -2.77 8.06 -14.69
C ASP A 105 -1.62 8.42 -15.64
N ASP A 106 -1.94 8.68 -16.92
CA ASP A 106 -0.95 9.02 -17.94
C ASP A 106 -0.24 10.38 -17.68
N VAL A 107 -0.94 11.33 -17.06
CA VAL A 107 -0.37 12.65 -16.72
C VAL A 107 0.55 12.51 -15.51
N ILE A 108 0.12 11.74 -14.50
CA ILE A 108 0.88 11.47 -13.28
C ILE A 108 2.18 10.75 -13.64
N ASP A 109 2.11 9.72 -14.47
CA ASP A 109 3.28 8.96 -14.91
C ASP A 109 4.28 9.84 -15.65
N LYS A 110 3.81 10.68 -16.58
CA LYS A 110 4.70 11.53 -17.39
C LYS A 110 5.34 12.69 -16.62
N VAL A 111 4.61 13.29 -15.68
CA VAL A 111 5.04 14.54 -15.04
C VAL A 111 5.69 14.29 -13.69
N LEU A 112 5.16 13.36 -12.91
CA LEU A 112 5.55 13.17 -11.51
C LEU A 112 6.48 11.97 -11.29
N PHE A 113 6.56 11.01 -12.21
CA PHE A 113 7.35 9.78 -12.00
C PHE A 113 8.84 10.01 -12.29
N ASN A 114 9.47 10.82 -11.45
CA ASN A 114 10.92 11.09 -11.52
C ASN A 114 11.54 11.17 -10.12
N SER A 115 12.87 10.94 -10.04
CA SER A 115 13.60 10.88 -8.77
C SER A 115 13.59 12.18 -7.97
N VAL A 116 13.48 13.33 -8.63
CA VAL A 116 13.41 14.63 -7.94
C VAL A 116 12.09 14.79 -7.19
N VAL A 117 10.97 14.46 -7.84
CA VAL A 117 9.64 14.47 -7.19
C VAL A 117 9.64 13.50 -6.03
N VAL A 118 10.17 12.27 -6.21
CA VAL A 118 10.27 11.27 -5.13
C VAL A 118 11.06 11.80 -3.95
N ALA A 119 12.22 12.41 -4.17
CA ALA A 119 13.05 12.96 -3.09
C ALA A 119 12.33 14.08 -2.33
N ILE A 120 11.68 15.00 -3.05
CA ILE A 120 10.93 16.12 -2.46
C ILE A 120 9.76 15.60 -1.63
N THR A 121 8.99 14.66 -2.16
CA THR A 121 7.84 14.09 -1.44
C THR A 121 8.25 13.30 -0.21
N LEU A 122 9.33 12.52 -0.27
CA LEU A 122 9.88 11.82 0.90
C LEU A 122 10.28 12.81 2.01
N ILE A 123 10.93 13.93 1.67
CA ILE A 123 11.31 14.96 2.63
C ILE A 123 10.06 15.60 3.24
N ILE A 124 9.09 16.01 2.41
CA ILE A 124 7.85 16.65 2.89
C ILE A 124 7.10 15.72 3.85
N TYR A 125 6.89 14.47 3.47
CA TYR A 125 6.18 13.51 4.32
C TYR A 125 6.97 13.14 5.58
N GLY A 126 8.30 13.07 5.49
CA GLY A 126 9.16 12.89 6.66
C GLY A 126 9.00 14.03 7.66
N VAL A 127 9.01 15.29 7.20
CA VAL A 127 8.77 16.47 8.05
C VAL A 127 7.36 16.46 8.66
N ILE A 128 6.34 16.13 7.87
CA ILE A 128 4.95 16.04 8.36
C ILE A 128 4.84 14.97 9.46
N LEU A 129 5.44 13.81 9.27
CA LEU A 129 5.42 12.72 10.25
C LEU A 129 6.12 13.13 11.56
N ILE A 130 7.30 13.74 11.47
CA ILE A 130 8.04 14.25 12.65
C ILE A 130 7.18 15.27 13.38
N TRP A 131 6.58 16.22 12.65
CA TRP A 131 5.72 17.25 13.25
C TRP A 131 4.50 16.66 13.97
N LEU A 132 3.83 15.67 13.34
CA LEU A 132 2.68 14.99 13.94
C LEU A 132 3.06 14.16 15.18
N GLU A 133 4.24 13.56 15.19
CA GLU A 133 4.71 12.77 16.34
C GLU A 133 5.27 13.62 17.46
N SER A 134 5.73 14.85 17.17
CA SER A 134 6.28 15.80 18.17
C SER A 134 5.19 16.53 18.98
N GLY A 135 3.93 16.53 18.49
CA GLY A 135 2.81 17.19 19.14
C GLY A 135 2.20 16.38 20.29
N GLU A 136 1.29 17.02 21.06
CA GLU A 136 0.47 16.31 22.04
C GLU A 136 -0.33 15.19 21.35
N LYS A 137 -0.14 13.95 21.81
CA LYS A 137 -0.82 12.78 21.29
C LYS A 137 -2.29 12.76 21.71
N LYS A 138 -3.14 13.55 21.05
CA LYS A 138 -4.58 13.45 21.23
C LYS A 138 -5.04 12.12 20.62
N GLU A 139 -5.49 11.20 21.46
CA GLU A 139 -6.10 9.96 20.99
C GLU A 139 -7.39 10.25 20.22
N GLY A 140 -7.50 9.68 19.03
CA GLY A 140 -8.74 9.77 18.25
C GLY A 140 -9.88 9.07 18.97
N LYS A 141 -11.08 9.67 18.90
CA LYS A 141 -12.28 9.18 19.61
C LYS A 141 -12.92 7.98 18.91
N ILE A 142 -12.66 7.77 17.63
CA ILE A 142 -13.22 6.65 16.86
C ILE A 142 -12.27 5.47 16.98
N THR A 143 -12.71 4.41 17.66
CA THR A 143 -11.88 3.25 18.00
C THR A 143 -12.31 1.96 17.28
N SER A 144 -13.42 1.99 16.52
CA SER A 144 -13.88 0.84 15.74
C SER A 144 -14.37 1.24 14.35
N ILE A 145 -14.23 0.34 13.38
CA ILE A 145 -14.70 0.56 12.01
C ILE A 145 -16.23 0.72 11.97
N THR A 146 -16.96 0.02 12.82
CA THR A 146 -18.42 0.11 12.88
C THR A 146 -18.88 1.51 13.29
N GLN A 147 -18.17 2.16 14.23
CA GLN A 147 -18.46 3.53 14.70
C GLN A 147 -17.98 4.61 13.70
N MET A 148 -17.09 4.27 12.77
CA MET A 148 -16.54 5.23 11.83
C MET A 148 -17.61 5.73 10.85
N PRO A 149 -17.88 7.06 10.78
CA PRO A 149 -18.80 7.62 9.81
C PRO A 149 -18.34 7.41 8.37
N ILE A 150 -19.28 7.26 7.43
CA ILE A 150 -18.95 7.12 5.99
C ILE A 150 -18.15 8.33 5.49
N LYS A 151 -18.48 9.56 5.96
CA LYS A 151 -17.73 10.78 5.63
C LYS A 151 -16.24 10.68 6.01
N THR A 152 -15.92 10.00 7.10
CA THR A 152 -14.53 9.75 7.52
C THR A 152 -13.86 8.76 6.56
N ALA A 153 -14.55 7.71 6.12
CA ALA A 153 -14.04 6.77 5.13
C ALA A 153 -13.72 7.47 3.79
N ILE A 154 -14.65 8.33 3.31
CA ILE A 154 -14.42 9.17 2.11
C ILE A 154 -13.22 10.08 2.32
N GLY A 155 -13.12 10.74 3.47
CA GLY A 155 -11.99 11.61 3.81
C GLY A 155 -10.66 10.87 3.75
N VAL A 156 -10.55 9.67 4.33
CA VAL A 156 -9.33 8.84 4.23
C VAL A 156 -9.05 8.48 2.77
N GLY A 157 -10.08 8.18 1.97
CA GLY A 157 -9.96 7.93 0.54
C GLY A 157 -9.43 9.13 -0.24
N LEU A 158 -9.82 10.35 0.12
CA LEU A 158 -9.26 11.57 -0.45
C LEU A 158 -7.79 11.76 -0.07
N PHE A 159 -7.41 11.47 1.18
CA PHE A 159 -6.00 11.44 1.57
C PHE A 159 -5.20 10.37 0.79
N GLN A 160 -5.82 9.22 0.48
CA GLN A 160 -5.18 8.21 -0.37
C GLN A 160 -4.82 8.74 -1.75
N CYS A 161 -5.58 9.68 -2.33
CA CYS A 161 -5.27 10.26 -3.64
C CYS A 161 -3.90 10.96 -3.66
N LEU A 162 -3.41 11.45 -2.52
CA LEU A 162 -2.06 12.02 -2.42
C LEU A 162 -0.98 10.97 -2.72
N ALA A 163 -1.27 9.69 -2.49
CA ALA A 163 -0.33 8.60 -2.78
C ALA A 163 -0.12 8.34 -4.28
N MET A 164 -0.89 8.97 -5.14
CA MET A 164 -0.65 8.96 -6.60
C MET A 164 0.58 9.78 -6.97
N ILE A 165 1.02 10.69 -6.09
CA ILE A 165 2.29 11.41 -6.26
C ILE A 165 3.42 10.46 -5.81
N PRO A 166 4.36 10.09 -6.72
CA PRO A 166 5.45 9.17 -6.38
C PRO A 166 6.30 9.68 -5.21
N GLY A 167 6.68 8.77 -4.31
CA GLY A 167 7.37 9.13 -3.07
C GLY A 167 6.43 9.44 -1.90
N THR A 168 5.18 9.80 -2.16
CA THR A 168 4.15 9.84 -1.12
C THR A 168 3.85 8.42 -0.67
N SER A 169 4.06 8.13 0.60
CA SER A 169 3.67 6.85 1.18
C SER A 169 2.14 6.75 1.23
N ARG A 170 1.56 5.72 0.59
CA ARG A 170 0.14 5.45 0.66
C ARG A 170 -0.29 5.21 2.12
N SER A 171 0.46 4.38 2.86
CA SER A 171 0.20 4.14 4.29
C SER A 171 0.33 5.42 5.12
N ALA A 172 1.35 6.26 4.89
CA ALA A 172 1.46 7.55 5.56
C ALA A 172 0.24 8.44 5.29
N ALA A 173 -0.12 8.65 4.03
CA ALA A 173 -1.24 9.51 3.67
C ALA A 173 -2.56 9.07 4.32
N THR A 174 -2.87 7.77 4.27
CA THR A 174 -4.12 7.23 4.81
C THR A 174 -4.13 7.15 6.34
N ILE A 175 -3.00 6.83 6.98
CA ILE A 175 -2.88 6.83 8.46
C ILE A 175 -3.00 8.26 8.98
N ILE A 176 -2.23 9.20 8.42
CA ILE A 176 -2.28 10.62 8.80
C ILE A 176 -3.71 11.15 8.61
N GLY A 177 -4.31 10.91 7.42
CA GLY A 177 -5.68 11.31 7.14
C GLY A 177 -6.68 10.71 8.15
N GLY A 178 -6.54 9.43 8.48
CA GLY A 178 -7.38 8.77 9.47
C GLY A 178 -7.28 9.42 10.85
N VAL A 179 -6.06 9.66 11.33
CA VAL A 179 -5.82 10.29 12.65
C VAL A 179 -6.38 11.72 12.68
N LEU A 180 -6.15 12.53 11.64
CA LEU A 180 -6.68 13.89 11.52
C LEU A 180 -8.22 13.91 11.47
N LEU A 181 -8.85 12.87 10.94
CA LEU A 181 -10.30 12.70 10.88
C LEU A 181 -10.90 12.04 12.16
N GLY A 182 -10.09 11.84 13.20
CA GLY A 182 -10.52 11.41 14.52
C GLY A 182 -10.46 9.90 14.78
N LEU A 183 -9.84 9.10 13.91
CA LEU A 183 -9.52 7.69 14.19
C LEU A 183 -8.38 7.62 15.22
N ASN A 184 -8.44 6.65 16.12
CA ASN A 184 -7.27 6.32 16.92
C ASN A 184 -6.19 5.69 16.00
N ARG A 185 -4.93 5.65 16.45
CA ARG A 185 -3.79 5.21 15.63
C ARG A 185 -3.92 3.77 15.14
N ILE A 186 -4.38 2.87 16.02
CA ILE A 186 -4.57 1.46 15.68
C ILE A 186 -5.61 1.33 14.56
N LEU A 187 -6.77 1.96 14.70
CA LEU A 187 -7.83 1.89 13.69
C LEU A 187 -7.41 2.56 12.37
N ALA A 188 -6.72 3.71 12.43
CA ALA A 188 -6.20 4.38 11.23
C ALA A 188 -5.23 3.47 10.46
N THR A 189 -4.34 2.78 11.17
CA THR A 189 -3.39 1.82 10.60
C THR A 189 -4.11 0.61 10.01
N GLU A 190 -5.01 -0.02 10.74
CA GLU A 190 -5.78 -1.17 10.24
C GLU A 190 -6.63 -0.81 9.03
N PHE A 191 -7.34 0.32 9.09
CA PHE A 191 -8.14 0.78 7.95
C PHE A 191 -7.28 1.08 6.73
N SER A 192 -6.10 1.69 6.91
CA SER A 192 -5.12 1.88 5.84
C SER A 192 -4.71 0.55 5.19
N PHE A 193 -4.43 -0.48 5.99
CA PHE A 193 -4.04 -1.80 5.48
C PHE A 193 -5.17 -2.48 4.71
N PHE A 194 -6.40 -2.41 5.22
CA PHE A 194 -7.55 -3.00 4.54
C PHE A 194 -7.89 -2.25 3.24
N LEU A 195 -7.74 -0.91 3.24
CA LEU A 195 -7.93 -0.08 2.06
C LEU A 195 -6.91 -0.39 0.96
N ALA A 196 -5.71 -0.82 1.33
CA ALA A 196 -4.67 -1.24 0.40
C ALA A 196 -5.05 -2.47 -0.43
N ILE A 197 -5.85 -3.38 0.12
CA ILE A 197 -6.21 -4.64 -0.55
C ILE A 197 -6.88 -4.38 -1.91
N PRO A 198 -8.04 -3.70 -1.99
CA PRO A 198 -8.67 -3.42 -3.27
C PRO A 198 -7.87 -2.44 -4.13
N THR A 199 -7.16 -1.49 -3.52
CA THR A 199 -6.37 -0.50 -4.25
C THR A 199 -5.21 -1.15 -5.01
N MET A 200 -4.41 -1.98 -4.34
CA MET A 200 -3.27 -2.67 -4.97
C MET A 200 -3.71 -3.78 -5.92
N LEU A 201 -4.81 -4.46 -5.60
CA LEU A 201 -5.41 -5.41 -6.55
C LEU A 201 -5.83 -4.71 -7.84
N GLY A 202 -6.51 -3.57 -7.75
CA GLY A 202 -6.92 -2.78 -8.90
C GLY A 202 -5.72 -2.25 -9.71
N ALA A 203 -4.69 -1.71 -9.06
CA ALA A 203 -3.48 -1.24 -9.71
C ALA A 203 -2.75 -2.38 -10.44
N THR A 204 -2.61 -3.55 -9.78
CA THR A 204 -1.97 -4.72 -10.39
C THR A 204 -2.77 -5.23 -11.59
N LEU A 205 -4.10 -5.34 -11.48
CA LEU A 205 -4.95 -5.77 -12.59
C LEU A 205 -4.86 -4.81 -13.79
N LEU A 206 -4.91 -3.50 -13.54
CA LEU A 206 -4.74 -2.48 -14.58
C LEU A 206 -3.37 -2.63 -15.27
N LYS A 207 -2.30 -2.82 -14.48
CA LYS A 207 -0.96 -3.02 -15.02
C LYS A 207 -0.86 -4.29 -15.86
N LEU A 208 -1.43 -5.41 -15.39
CA LEU A 208 -1.45 -6.68 -16.12
C LEU A 208 -2.19 -6.56 -17.46
N VAL A 209 -3.32 -5.84 -17.49
CA VAL A 209 -4.08 -5.59 -18.73
C VAL A 209 -3.27 -4.74 -19.72
N LYS A 210 -2.61 -3.66 -19.24
CA LYS A 210 -1.76 -2.80 -20.08
C LYS A 210 -0.51 -3.53 -20.60
N LEU A 211 0.03 -4.45 -19.81
CA LEU A 211 1.26 -5.19 -20.14
C LEU A 211 1.08 -6.22 -21.27
N GLY A 212 -0.11 -6.83 -21.38
CA GLY A 212 -0.40 -7.85 -22.41
C GLY A 212 0.59 -9.01 -22.37
N THR A 213 1.22 -9.30 -23.52
CA THR A 213 2.19 -10.40 -23.70
C THR A 213 3.66 -9.90 -23.80
N ALA A 214 3.95 -8.68 -23.34
CA ALA A 214 5.25 -8.03 -23.55
C ALA A 214 6.41 -8.68 -22.78
N LEU A 215 6.15 -9.50 -21.76
CA LEU A 215 7.18 -10.10 -20.91
C LEU A 215 7.56 -11.53 -21.34
N SER A 216 8.84 -11.83 -21.21
CA SER A 216 9.39 -13.18 -21.38
C SER A 216 9.00 -14.09 -20.18
N GLY A 217 9.06 -15.42 -20.39
CA GLY A 217 8.85 -16.40 -19.32
C GLY A 217 9.82 -16.23 -18.14
N TYR A 218 11.06 -15.79 -18.42
CA TYR A 218 12.05 -15.50 -17.37
C TYR A 218 11.66 -14.28 -16.53
N GLU A 219 11.18 -13.21 -17.13
CA GLU A 219 10.70 -12.02 -16.43
C GLU A 219 9.49 -12.35 -15.55
N TRP A 220 8.57 -13.19 -16.04
CA TRP A 220 7.47 -13.72 -15.24
C TRP A 220 7.94 -14.55 -14.04
N PHE A 221 8.98 -15.37 -14.21
CA PHE A 221 9.59 -16.10 -13.11
C PHE A 221 10.16 -15.14 -12.05
N LEU A 222 10.86 -14.08 -12.46
CA LEU A 222 11.40 -13.08 -11.53
C LEU A 222 10.30 -12.33 -10.79
N ILE A 223 9.18 -11.99 -11.46
CA ILE A 223 7.99 -11.37 -10.81
C ILE A 223 7.41 -12.33 -9.79
N ALA A 224 7.19 -13.59 -10.14
CA ALA A 224 6.62 -14.59 -9.22
C ALA A 224 7.52 -14.80 -7.98
N LEU A 225 8.83 -14.86 -8.19
CA LEU A 225 9.81 -14.95 -7.10
C LEU A 225 9.73 -13.72 -6.18
N GLY A 226 9.75 -12.51 -6.77
CA GLY A 226 9.64 -11.27 -6.04
C GLY A 226 8.34 -11.14 -5.26
N PHE A 227 7.23 -11.55 -5.85
CA PHE A 227 5.91 -11.58 -5.21
C PHE A 227 5.89 -12.46 -3.95
N VAL A 228 6.43 -13.67 -4.03
CA VAL A 228 6.51 -14.59 -2.89
C VAL A 228 7.45 -14.05 -1.80
N LEU A 229 8.61 -13.52 -2.19
CA LEU A 229 9.57 -12.95 -1.23
C LEU A 229 8.99 -11.71 -0.54
N SER A 230 8.35 -10.80 -1.27
CA SER A 230 7.69 -9.62 -0.69
C SER A 230 6.60 -10.02 0.30
N PHE A 231 5.80 -11.04 -0.02
CA PHE A 231 4.81 -11.60 0.91
C PHE A 231 5.47 -12.08 2.21
N ILE A 232 6.56 -12.86 2.12
CA ILE A 232 7.24 -13.43 3.29
C ILE A 232 7.80 -12.32 4.18
N PHE A 233 8.54 -11.36 3.61
CA PHE A 233 9.11 -10.25 4.36
C PHE A 233 8.03 -9.35 4.96
N ALA A 234 7.01 -9.01 4.19
CA ALA A 234 5.89 -8.20 4.65
C ALA A 234 5.11 -8.88 5.79
N TYR A 235 4.92 -10.20 5.73
CA TYR A 235 4.25 -10.94 6.79
C TYR A 235 5.05 -10.92 8.10
N ALA A 236 6.38 -11.00 8.04
CA ALA A 236 7.22 -10.85 9.21
C ALA A 236 7.13 -9.43 9.79
N VAL A 237 7.16 -8.42 8.92
CA VAL A 237 7.08 -7.00 9.32
C VAL A 237 5.73 -6.67 9.96
N ILE A 238 4.60 -7.07 9.37
CA ILE A 238 3.28 -6.74 9.91
C ILE A 238 3.08 -7.33 11.31
N LYS A 239 3.61 -8.52 11.58
CA LYS A 239 3.56 -9.13 12.93
C LYS A 239 4.29 -8.27 13.96
N VAL A 240 5.48 -7.79 13.62
CA VAL A 240 6.29 -6.95 14.50
C VAL A 240 5.65 -5.56 14.63
N PHE A 241 5.32 -4.92 13.53
CA PHE A 241 4.79 -3.56 13.50
C PHE A 241 3.49 -3.42 14.31
N MET A 242 2.56 -4.36 14.15
CA MET A 242 1.29 -4.35 14.91
C MET A 242 1.44 -4.66 16.39
N SER A 243 2.58 -5.19 16.82
CA SER A 243 2.89 -5.36 18.25
C SER A 243 3.43 -4.08 18.90
N TYR A 244 3.86 -3.10 18.11
CA TYR A 244 4.40 -1.82 18.59
C TYR A 244 3.35 -0.68 18.62
N ILE A 245 2.28 -0.77 17.82
CA ILE A 245 1.20 0.20 17.77
C ILE A 245 0.15 -0.12 18.83
#